data_c856aca290c406d657d47b8881aab0d6
#
_entry.id   c856aca290c406d657d47b8881aab0d6
#
_cell.length_a   1.000
_cell.length_b   1.000
_cell.length_c   1.000
_cell.angle_alpha   90.00
_cell.angle_beta   90.00
_cell.angle_gamma   90.00
#
_symmetry.space_group_name_H-M   'P 1'
#
loop_
_entity.id
_entity.type
_entity.pdbx_description
1 polymer ?
#
loop_
_entity_poly.entity_id
_entity_poly.type
_entity_poly.pdbx_seq_one_letter_code
_entity_poly.pdbx_strand_id
1 'polypeptide(L)'
;MRQQQELLRGTVNAVVFYNAENGYCVLRLQCEDGELTNVVGMIPMPVVGERLLITGHWVSHNTYGRQFEAEFLERLMPETRREIEAYLASGALKGVGVKTAHRIVQLFGERALEVLEKEPEQLTQIT
;
A
#
# COMPACT_ATOMS: atom_id res chain seq x y z
N MET A 1 31.48 -6.57 4.17
CA MET A 1 31.03 -5.21 4.49
C MET A 1 29.52 -5.21 4.67
N ARG A 2 29.05 -4.68 5.77
CA ARG A 2 27.61 -4.59 5.98
C ARG A 2 27.01 -3.49 5.16
N GLN A 3 25.96 -3.82 4.42
CA GLN A 3 25.14 -2.80 3.80
C GLN A 3 24.31 -2.12 4.86
N GLN A 4 24.28 -0.82 4.82
CA GLN A 4 23.52 -0.04 5.78
C GLN A 4 22.03 -0.15 5.48
N GLN A 5 21.25 -0.52 6.47
CA GLN A 5 19.80 -0.54 6.32
C GLN A 5 19.26 0.88 6.31
N GLU A 6 18.27 1.10 5.46
CA GLU A 6 17.60 2.38 5.35
C GLU A 6 16.09 2.19 5.46
N LEU A 7 15.40 3.25 5.77
CA LEU A 7 13.95 3.28 5.83
C LEU A 7 13.41 4.02 4.61
N LEU A 8 12.35 3.45 4.03
CA LEU A 8 11.68 4.05 2.89
C LEU A 8 10.18 4.08 3.19
N ARG A 9 9.57 5.25 3.09
CA ARG A 9 8.14 5.41 3.34
C ARG A 9 7.47 5.95 2.10
N GLY A 10 6.35 5.35 1.72
CA GLY A 10 5.61 5.82 0.57
C GLY A 10 4.32 5.06 0.34
N THR A 11 3.71 5.36 -0.79
CA THR A 11 2.44 4.76 -1.20
C THR A 11 2.67 3.89 -2.42
N VAL A 12 2.07 2.71 -2.44
CA VAL A 12 2.17 1.81 -3.59
C VAL A 12 1.48 2.45 -4.78
N ASN A 13 2.27 2.81 -5.80
CA ASN A 13 1.77 3.41 -7.01
C ASN A 13 1.35 2.35 -8.03
N ALA A 14 2.11 1.26 -8.12
CA ALA A 14 1.81 0.16 -9.03
C ALA A 14 2.46 -1.13 -8.54
N VAL A 15 1.81 -2.24 -8.82
CA VAL A 15 2.41 -3.57 -8.64
C VAL A 15 2.91 -3.99 -10.03
N VAL A 16 4.23 -4.00 -10.20
CA VAL A 16 4.85 -4.29 -11.50
C VAL A 16 4.89 -5.80 -11.75
N PHE A 17 5.15 -6.56 -10.68
CA PHE A 17 5.22 -8.02 -10.76
C PHE A 17 4.85 -8.61 -9.40
N TYR A 18 4.14 -9.72 -9.42
CA TYR A 18 3.78 -10.43 -8.19
C TYR A 18 3.73 -11.93 -8.47
N ASN A 19 4.46 -12.71 -7.68
CA ASN A 19 4.43 -14.16 -7.75
C ASN A 19 3.68 -14.70 -6.53
N ALA A 20 2.48 -15.20 -6.75
CA ALA A 20 1.62 -15.70 -5.67
C ALA A 20 2.17 -16.93 -4.96
N GLU A 21 3.04 -17.68 -5.61
CA GLU A 21 3.58 -18.91 -5.02
C GLU A 21 4.58 -18.62 -3.89
N ASN A 22 5.41 -17.60 -4.05
CA ASN A 22 6.44 -17.29 -3.06
C ASN A 22 6.32 -15.89 -2.44
N GLY A 23 5.38 -15.07 -2.92
CA GLY A 23 5.20 -13.72 -2.40
C GLY A 23 6.21 -12.70 -2.90
N TYR A 24 7.11 -13.08 -3.80
CA TYR A 24 8.06 -12.15 -4.37
C TYR A 24 7.35 -11.14 -5.26
N CYS A 25 7.69 -9.87 -5.07
CA CYS A 25 7.04 -8.85 -5.89
C CYS A 25 7.98 -7.69 -6.20
N VAL A 26 7.60 -6.95 -7.23
CA VAL A 26 8.25 -5.71 -7.61
C VAL A 26 7.17 -4.63 -7.59
N LEU A 27 7.36 -3.63 -6.73
CA LEU A 27 6.45 -2.51 -6.59
C LEU A 27 7.08 -1.24 -7.12
N ARG A 28 6.21 -0.31 -7.54
CA ARG A 28 6.63 1.08 -7.71
C ARG A 28 6.03 1.86 -6.56
N LEU A 29 6.89 2.38 -5.71
CA LEU A 29 6.50 3.11 -4.50
C LEU A 29 6.70 4.60 -4.74
N GLN A 30 5.66 5.38 -4.50
CA GLN A 30 5.78 6.84 -4.53
C GLN A 30 6.16 7.31 -3.14
N CYS A 31 7.40 7.76 -3.00
CA CYS A 31 7.94 8.19 -1.72
C CYS A 31 7.46 9.58 -1.35
N GLU A 32 7.64 9.94 -0.08
CA GLU A 32 7.19 11.24 0.43
C GLU A 32 7.85 12.42 -0.28
N ASP A 33 9.06 12.24 -0.79
CA ASP A 33 9.76 13.28 -1.56
C ASP A 33 9.25 13.41 -3.00
N GLY A 34 8.27 12.59 -3.39
CA GLY A 34 7.70 12.62 -4.73
C GLY A 34 8.37 11.70 -5.74
N GLU A 35 9.47 11.08 -5.38
CA GLU A 35 10.15 10.16 -6.29
C GLU A 35 9.49 8.79 -6.34
N LEU A 36 9.52 8.18 -7.53
CA LEU A 36 9.06 6.81 -7.70
C LEU A 36 10.26 5.88 -7.57
N THR A 37 10.14 4.90 -6.68
CA THR A 37 11.22 3.95 -6.39
C THR A 37 10.73 2.53 -6.66
N ASN A 38 11.54 1.74 -7.35
CA ASN A 38 11.24 0.33 -7.52
C ASN A 38 11.68 -0.41 -6.25
N VAL A 39 10.72 -1.10 -5.63
CA VAL A 39 10.95 -1.89 -4.41
C VAL A 39 10.76 -3.36 -4.76
N VAL A 40 11.72 -4.18 -4.40
CA VAL A 40 11.70 -5.61 -4.67
C VAL A 40 11.79 -6.39 -3.37
N GLY A 41 11.16 -7.54 -3.34
CA GLY A 41 11.25 -8.42 -2.16
C GLY A 41 9.99 -9.23 -1.93
N MET A 42 9.95 -9.86 -0.77
CA MET A 42 8.81 -10.68 -0.36
C MET A 42 7.78 -9.76 0.31
N ILE A 43 6.79 -9.33 -0.47
CA ILE A 43 5.74 -8.44 0.02
C ILE A 43 4.40 -9.13 -0.26
N PRO A 44 3.83 -9.82 0.73
CA PRO A 44 2.60 -10.58 0.50
C PRO A 44 1.41 -9.65 0.25
N MET A 45 0.64 -10.01 -0.77
CA MET A 45 -0.59 -9.33 -1.14
C MET A 45 -0.46 -7.81 -1.25
N PRO A 46 0.42 -7.33 -2.14
CA PRO A 46 0.59 -5.88 -2.31
C PRO A 46 -0.68 -5.24 -2.90
N VAL A 47 -1.01 -4.05 -2.42
CA VAL A 47 -2.24 -3.35 -2.81
C VAL A 47 -1.91 -1.92 -3.22
N VAL A 48 -2.34 -1.53 -4.42
CA VAL A 48 -2.17 -0.17 -4.90
C VAL A 48 -2.92 0.81 -3.98
N GLY A 49 -2.26 1.90 -3.62
CA GLY A 49 -2.82 2.89 -2.69
C GLY A 49 -2.46 2.66 -1.24
N GLU A 50 -1.88 1.51 -0.92
CA GLU A 50 -1.46 1.16 0.42
C GLU A 50 -0.19 1.94 0.80
N ARG A 51 -0.10 2.40 2.05
CA ARG A 51 1.09 3.06 2.56
C ARG A 51 1.98 2.05 3.27
N LEU A 52 3.26 2.12 2.97
CA LEU A 52 4.23 1.18 3.52
C LEU A 52 5.42 1.92 4.13
N LEU A 53 5.91 1.36 5.24
CA LEU A 53 7.21 1.71 5.80
C LEU A 53 8.10 0.49 5.61
N ILE A 54 9.15 0.65 4.82
CA ILE A 54 9.98 -0.47 4.38
C ILE A 54 11.39 -0.28 4.91
N THR A 55 11.92 -1.32 5.52
CA THR A 55 13.32 -1.36 5.93
C THR A 55 14.07 -2.25 4.96
N GLY A 56 15.16 -1.76 4.42
CA GLY A 56 15.92 -2.52 3.45
C GLY A 56 17.19 -1.81 3.04
N HIS A 57 17.66 -2.10 1.86
CA HIS A 57 18.87 -1.51 1.34
C HIS A 57 18.80 -1.35 -0.17
N TRP A 58 19.61 -0.44 -0.70
CA TRP A 58 19.68 -0.20 -2.13
C TRP A 58 20.55 -1.24 -2.81
N VAL A 59 20.06 -1.72 -3.96
CA VAL A 59 20.81 -2.64 -4.81
C VAL A 59 20.81 -2.09 -6.23
N SER A 60 21.82 -2.45 -7.00
CA SER A 60 21.89 -2.08 -8.41
C SER A 60 21.59 -3.29 -9.28
N HIS A 61 20.67 -3.15 -10.21
CA HIS A 61 20.33 -4.17 -11.18
C HIS A 61 20.85 -3.77 -12.55
N ASN A 62 21.44 -4.70 -13.28
CA ASN A 62 22.04 -4.40 -14.59
C ASN A 62 21.04 -3.83 -15.59
N THR A 63 19.81 -4.31 -15.57
CA THR A 63 18.78 -3.89 -16.53
C THR A 63 17.89 -2.78 -15.98
N TYR A 64 17.52 -2.85 -14.70
CA TYR A 64 16.51 -1.95 -14.13
C TYR A 64 17.10 -0.84 -13.29
N GLY A 65 18.43 -0.80 -13.15
CA GLY A 65 19.10 0.24 -12.40
C GLY A 65 18.97 0.04 -10.89
N ARG A 66 18.85 1.15 -10.18
CA ARG A 66 18.81 1.14 -8.72
C ARG A 66 17.43 0.72 -8.21
N GLN A 67 17.43 -0.25 -7.30
CA GLN A 67 16.21 -0.75 -6.67
C GLN A 67 16.38 -0.81 -5.16
N PHE A 68 15.28 -0.72 -4.44
CA PHE A 68 15.29 -0.87 -2.98
C PHE A 68 14.85 -2.30 -2.64
N GLU A 69 15.74 -3.06 -2.03
CA GLU A 69 15.43 -4.44 -1.65
C GLU A 69 14.85 -4.44 -0.23
N ALA A 70 13.58 -4.85 -0.12
CA ALA A 70 12.87 -4.86 1.15
C ALA A 70 13.28 -6.05 2.00
N GLU A 71 13.62 -5.80 3.27
CA GLU A 71 13.91 -6.84 4.25
C GLU A 71 12.77 -6.99 5.24
N PHE A 72 12.24 -5.85 5.70
CA PHE A 72 11.09 -5.79 6.59
C PHE A 72 10.12 -4.74 6.09
N LEU A 73 8.85 -4.97 6.38
CA LEU A 73 7.85 -4.04 5.93
C LEU A 73 6.75 -3.91 6.97
N GLU A 74 6.27 -2.69 7.15
CA GLU A 74 5.14 -2.39 8.00
C GLU A 74 4.08 -1.69 7.17
N ARG A 75 2.84 -2.16 7.26
CA ARG A 75 1.73 -1.52 6.58
C ARG A 75 1.17 -0.41 7.47
N LEU A 76 1.14 0.79 6.90
CA LEU A 76 0.66 1.96 7.63
C LEU A 76 -0.82 2.16 7.34
N MET A 77 -1.54 2.64 8.34
CA MET A 77 -2.95 2.96 8.14
C MET A 77 -3.08 4.23 7.32
N PRO A 78 -4.01 4.28 6.37
CA PRO A 78 -4.30 5.52 5.64
C PRO A 78 -4.78 6.60 6.59
N GLU A 79 -4.32 7.83 6.38
CA GLU A 79 -4.66 8.97 7.26
C GLU A 79 -5.57 9.99 6.60
N THR A 80 -5.40 10.22 5.29
CA THR A 80 -6.21 11.21 4.58
C THR A 80 -7.42 10.55 3.94
N ARG A 81 -8.46 11.36 3.65
CA ARG A 81 -9.66 10.87 2.98
C ARG A 81 -9.32 10.22 1.64
N ARG A 82 -8.39 10.81 0.90
CA ARG A 82 -7.96 10.30 -0.40
C ARG A 82 -7.27 8.95 -0.28
N GLU A 83 -6.39 8.81 0.71
CA GLU A 83 -5.70 7.55 0.97
C GLU A 83 -6.66 6.46 1.42
N ILE A 84 -7.62 6.81 2.27
CA ILE A 84 -8.63 5.88 2.76
C ILE A 84 -9.50 5.39 1.60
N GLU A 85 -9.93 6.30 0.73
CA GLU A 85 -10.73 5.93 -0.42
C GLU A 85 -9.96 5.00 -1.36
N ALA A 86 -8.71 5.32 -1.65
CA ALA A 86 -7.85 4.49 -2.49
C ALA A 86 -7.66 3.09 -1.89
N TYR A 87 -7.44 3.02 -0.59
CA TYR A 87 -7.29 1.77 0.12
C TYR A 87 -8.55 0.91 0.02
N LEU A 88 -9.72 1.52 0.25
CA LEU A 88 -10.99 0.81 0.19
C LEU A 88 -11.32 0.35 -1.23
N ALA A 89 -10.98 1.17 -2.22
CA ALA A 89 -11.29 0.87 -3.63
C ALA A 89 -10.35 -0.18 -4.22
N SER A 90 -9.23 -0.46 -3.58
CA SER A 90 -8.18 -1.33 -4.13
C SER A 90 -8.50 -2.82 -4.11
N GLY A 91 -9.60 -3.21 -3.46
CA GLY A 91 -9.93 -4.62 -3.29
C GLY A 91 -9.44 -5.21 -1.97
N ALA A 92 -8.90 -4.37 -1.08
CA ALA A 92 -8.47 -4.82 0.24
C ALA A 92 -9.63 -5.41 1.06
N LEU A 93 -10.83 -4.92 0.81
CA LEU A 93 -12.03 -5.41 1.47
C LEU A 93 -12.96 -6.05 0.45
N LYS A 94 -13.37 -7.27 0.74
CA LYS A 94 -14.27 -8.00 -0.14
C LYS A 94 -15.63 -7.30 -0.22
N GLY A 95 -16.11 -7.12 -1.43
CA GLY A 95 -17.42 -6.49 -1.66
C GLY A 95 -17.40 -4.98 -1.72
N VAL A 96 -16.23 -4.35 -1.53
CA VAL A 96 -16.09 -2.90 -1.62
C VAL A 96 -15.40 -2.53 -2.92
N GLY A 97 -16.16 -1.98 -3.87
CA GLY A 97 -15.61 -1.47 -5.11
C GLY A 97 -15.39 0.03 -5.05
N VAL A 98 -15.05 0.63 -6.19
CA VAL A 98 -14.72 2.05 -6.26
C VAL A 98 -15.90 2.93 -5.81
N LYS A 99 -17.11 2.63 -6.28
CA LYS A 99 -18.29 3.43 -5.92
C LYS A 99 -18.64 3.32 -4.44
N THR A 100 -18.53 2.11 -3.88
CA THR A 100 -18.81 1.88 -2.47
C THR A 100 -17.77 2.57 -1.60
N ALA A 101 -16.49 2.48 -1.99
CA ALA A 101 -15.42 3.16 -1.29
C ALA A 101 -15.64 4.67 -1.23
N HIS A 102 -16.03 5.26 -2.36
CA HIS A 102 -16.32 6.68 -2.44
C HIS A 102 -17.46 7.09 -1.50
N ARG A 103 -18.54 6.28 -1.46
CA ARG A 103 -19.67 6.53 -0.57
C ARG A 103 -19.29 6.44 0.90
N ILE A 104 -18.50 5.43 1.25
CA ILE A 104 -18.04 5.26 2.63
C ILE A 104 -17.26 6.49 3.08
N VAL A 105 -16.35 6.97 2.25
CA VAL A 105 -15.55 8.14 2.61
C VAL A 105 -16.39 9.41 2.63
N GLN A 106 -17.38 9.54 1.75
CA GLN A 106 -18.29 10.69 1.80
C GLN A 106 -19.11 10.74 3.09
N LEU A 107 -19.54 9.58 3.60
CA LEU A 107 -20.37 9.51 4.80
C LEU A 107 -19.55 9.65 6.08
N PHE A 108 -18.39 9.02 6.14
CA PHE A 108 -17.63 8.91 7.38
C PHE A 108 -16.31 9.69 7.36
N GLY A 109 -15.85 10.12 6.18
CA GLY A 109 -14.62 10.88 6.05
C GLY A 109 -13.43 10.08 6.54
N GLU A 110 -12.57 10.75 7.32
CA GLU A 110 -11.36 10.12 7.85
C GLU A 110 -11.67 9.05 8.89
N ARG A 111 -12.91 8.99 9.36
CA ARG A 111 -13.35 7.96 10.29
C ARG A 111 -13.78 6.67 9.60
N ALA A 112 -13.70 6.61 8.27
CA ALA A 112 -14.21 5.46 7.52
C ALA A 112 -13.61 4.13 7.96
N LEU A 113 -12.30 4.08 8.19
CA LEU A 113 -11.64 2.85 8.65
C LEU A 113 -12.05 2.48 10.06
N GLU A 114 -12.23 3.48 10.93
CA GLU A 114 -12.68 3.25 12.29
C GLU A 114 -14.10 2.67 12.31
N VAL A 115 -14.98 3.21 11.47
CA VAL A 115 -16.34 2.70 11.34
C VAL A 115 -16.36 1.26 10.83
N LEU A 116 -15.53 0.94 9.85
CA LEU A 116 -15.44 -0.41 9.32
C LEU A 116 -14.97 -1.41 10.38
N GLU A 117 -14.08 -0.98 11.25
CA GLU A 117 -13.52 -1.84 12.28
C GLU A 117 -14.42 -1.97 13.51
N LYS A 118 -14.97 -0.85 13.97
CA LYS A 118 -15.70 -0.80 15.25
C LYS A 118 -17.22 -0.82 15.11
N GLU A 119 -17.74 -0.32 14.02
CA GLU A 119 -19.18 -0.18 13.82
C GLU A 119 -19.61 -0.67 12.43
N PRO A 120 -19.32 -1.94 12.08
CA PRO A 120 -19.60 -2.44 10.73
C PRO A 120 -21.07 -2.42 10.36
N GLU A 121 -21.97 -2.40 11.32
CA GLU A 121 -23.41 -2.35 11.07
C GLU A 121 -23.84 -1.05 10.40
N GLN A 122 -23.06 0.01 10.52
CA GLN A 122 -23.37 1.27 9.83
C GLN A 122 -23.20 1.16 8.32
N LEU A 123 -22.47 0.17 7.84
CA LEU A 123 -22.28 -0.05 6.41
C LEU A 123 -23.55 -0.50 5.71
N THR A 124 -24.52 -1.05 6.45
CA THR A 124 -25.79 -1.48 5.86
C THR A 124 -26.60 -0.31 5.30
N GLN A 125 -26.29 0.90 5.74
CA GLN A 125 -26.95 2.12 5.27
C GLN A 125 -26.45 2.58 3.91
N ILE A 126 -25.42 1.94 3.37
CA ILE A 126 -24.74 2.38 2.15
C ILE A 126 -25.23 1.63 0.91
N THR A 127 -25.91 0.55 1.06
CA THR A 127 -26.38 -0.27 -0.05
C THR A 127 -27.43 0.44 -0.90
#